data_10eb04c618c76bf103bd4c46e2b94bb5
#
_entry.id   10eb04c618c76bf103bd4c46e2b94bb5
#
_cell.length_a   1.000
_cell.length_b   1.000
_cell.length_c   1.000
_cell.angle_alpha   90.00
_cell.angle_beta   90.00
_cell.angle_gamma   90.00
#
_symmetry.space_group_name_H-M   'P 1'
#
loop_
_entity.id
_entity.type
_entity.pdbx_description
1 polymer ?
#
loop_
_entity_poly.entity_id
_entity_poly.type
_entity_poly.pdbx_seq_one_letter_code
_entity_poly.pdbx_strand_id
1 'polypeptide(L)'
;MIYPRWRGAWESGGRFLEKSPAKDLSDIIDELPSRIREAAFGTTFALSPEEIYIIGGSFGGTAAILSSLDPRVRKVIANCPVVDWSILPKEQKKETSNPSYVAYIREAFGNGYRLSEKNWAKLSNGTFFNPAHHIHELTASKILMFHAKDDPYIPWRSVERFALRSGIQLKLLARGGHLSTDYIVRKYWPQIRRFFEA
;
A
#
# COMPACT_ATOMS: atom_id res chain seq x y z
N MET A 1 15.48 -7.26 -3.83
CA MET A 1 14.12 -6.96 -3.32
C MET A 1 14.27 -6.16 -2.04
N ILE A 2 13.47 -5.09 -1.87
CA ILE A 2 13.48 -4.22 -0.69
C ILE A 2 12.12 -4.35 0.00
N TYR A 3 12.14 -4.58 1.32
CA TYR A 3 10.93 -4.58 2.17
C TYR A 3 10.97 -3.34 3.06
N PRO A 4 10.37 -2.24 2.64
CA PRO A 4 10.42 -1.01 3.40
C PRO A 4 9.54 -1.10 4.66
N ARG A 5 9.97 -0.45 5.73
CA ARG A 5 9.12 -0.15 6.89
C ARG A 5 8.61 1.27 6.79
N TRP A 6 7.35 1.44 7.12
CA TRP A 6 6.72 2.75 7.09
C TRP A 6 7.43 3.73 8.03
N ARG A 7 7.45 4.98 7.66
CA ARG A 7 7.87 6.07 8.54
C ARG A 7 7.20 5.94 9.89
N GLY A 8 7.97 6.03 10.98
CA GLY A 8 7.46 5.89 12.33
C GLY A 8 7.04 4.48 12.74
N ALA A 9 7.35 3.45 11.93
CA ALA A 9 7.14 2.06 12.31
C ALA A 9 8.49 1.40 12.65
N TRP A 10 8.50 0.68 13.78
CA TRP A 10 9.66 -0.05 14.29
C TRP A 10 10.93 0.82 14.31
N GLU A 11 12.00 0.41 13.63
CA GLU A 11 13.28 1.13 13.57
C GLU A 11 13.27 2.34 12.63
N SER A 12 12.23 2.50 11.79
CA SER A 12 12.14 3.66 10.88
C SER A 12 11.94 4.96 11.64
N GLY A 13 12.65 6.00 11.27
CA GLY A 13 12.52 7.33 11.87
C GLY A 13 11.17 8.00 11.63
N GLY A 14 10.93 9.16 12.26
CA GLY A 14 9.73 9.97 12.09
C GLY A 14 8.49 9.43 12.79
N ARG A 15 7.30 9.84 12.31
CA ARG A 15 6.00 9.47 12.87
C ARG A 15 5.12 8.83 11.80
N PHE A 16 4.40 7.76 12.16
CA PHE A 16 3.50 7.07 11.26
C PHE A 16 2.41 8.02 10.75
N LEU A 17 2.12 7.97 9.43
CA LEU A 17 1.19 8.87 8.75
C LEU A 17 1.54 10.37 8.87
N GLU A 18 2.79 10.72 9.16
CA GLU A 18 3.25 12.10 9.05
C GLU A 18 3.17 12.60 7.60
N LYS A 19 3.63 11.77 6.66
CA LYS A 19 3.41 11.88 5.22
C LYS A 19 2.49 10.76 4.74
N SER A 20 1.94 10.87 3.53
CA SER A 20 1.25 9.75 2.87
C SER A 20 2.22 8.57 2.70
N PRO A 21 1.80 7.32 2.96
CA PRO A 21 2.64 6.14 2.73
C PRO A 21 3.17 6.00 1.30
N ALA A 22 2.45 6.51 0.31
CA ALA A 22 2.98 6.59 -1.06
C ALA A 22 4.19 7.53 -1.15
N LYS A 23 4.20 8.62 -0.37
CA LYS A 23 5.35 9.53 -0.29
C LYS A 23 6.52 8.90 0.46
N ASP A 24 6.26 8.03 1.45
CA ASP A 24 7.32 7.25 2.09
C ASP A 24 8.03 6.32 1.08
N LEU A 25 7.28 5.71 0.15
CA LEU A 25 7.87 4.91 -0.93
C LEU A 25 8.65 5.77 -1.93
N SER A 26 8.16 6.95 -2.28
CA SER A 26 8.87 7.91 -3.12
C SER A 26 10.19 8.37 -2.46
N ASP A 27 10.17 8.68 -1.15
CA ASP A 27 11.37 9.05 -0.40
C ASP A 27 12.42 7.91 -0.43
N ILE A 28 12.00 6.63 -0.38
CA ILE A 28 12.90 5.47 -0.53
C ILE A 28 13.49 5.42 -1.95
N ILE A 29 12.67 5.62 -2.98
CA ILE A 29 13.12 5.65 -4.38
C ILE A 29 14.16 6.78 -4.60
N ASP A 30 13.95 7.93 -3.97
CA ASP A 30 14.88 9.05 -4.01
C ASP A 30 16.26 8.70 -3.41
N GLU A 31 16.28 7.83 -2.40
CA GLU A 31 17.49 7.42 -1.69
C GLU A 31 18.25 6.25 -2.36
N LEU A 32 17.62 5.51 -3.29
CA LEU A 32 18.27 4.34 -3.91
C LEU A 32 19.63 4.63 -4.56
N PRO A 33 19.85 5.77 -5.26
CA PRO A 33 21.14 6.12 -5.83
C PRO A 33 22.18 6.55 -4.79
N SER A 34 21.74 6.85 -3.56
CA SER A 34 22.63 7.30 -2.49
C SER A 34 23.43 6.14 -1.90
N ARG A 35 24.49 6.47 -1.16
CA ARG A 35 25.25 5.47 -0.44
C ARG A 35 24.46 4.96 0.76
N ILE A 36 23.95 3.74 0.65
CA ILE A 36 23.21 3.06 1.71
C ILE A 36 24.23 2.29 2.56
N ARG A 37 24.21 2.51 3.88
CA ARG A 37 25.02 1.75 4.83
C ARG A 37 24.15 0.70 5.50
N GLU A 38 24.53 -0.55 5.35
CA GLU A 38 23.91 -1.68 6.02
C GLU A 38 24.28 -1.65 7.53
N ALA A 39 23.27 -1.89 8.41
CA ALA A 39 23.42 -1.64 9.83
C ALA A 39 24.18 -2.74 10.59
N ALA A 40 24.12 -4.01 10.14
CA ALA A 40 24.73 -5.11 10.88
C ALA A 40 26.26 -5.17 10.71
N PHE A 41 26.75 -5.00 9.48
CA PHE A 41 28.18 -5.12 9.17
C PHE A 41 28.81 -3.81 8.70
N GLY A 42 28.03 -2.75 8.55
CA GLY A 42 28.49 -1.45 8.12
C GLY A 42 28.90 -1.37 6.64
N THR A 43 28.56 -2.37 5.84
CA THR A 43 28.83 -2.38 4.40
C THR A 43 28.08 -1.26 3.70
N THR A 44 28.75 -0.57 2.80
CA THR A 44 28.15 0.53 2.04
C THR A 44 27.98 0.11 0.58
N PHE A 45 26.78 0.37 0.03
CA PHE A 45 26.47 0.10 -1.37
C PHE A 45 25.54 1.19 -1.92
N ALA A 46 25.37 1.25 -3.23
CA ALA A 46 24.38 2.07 -3.91
C ALA A 46 23.59 1.18 -4.88
N LEU A 47 22.34 1.52 -5.11
CA LEU A 47 21.47 0.82 -6.03
C LEU A 47 21.06 1.78 -7.15
N SER A 48 21.22 1.34 -8.38
CA SER A 48 20.76 2.08 -9.57
C SER A 48 19.84 1.17 -10.38
N PRO A 49 18.59 0.96 -9.92
CA PRO A 49 17.67 0.08 -10.63
C PRO A 49 17.29 0.69 -11.98
N GLU A 50 17.28 -0.13 -13.03
CA GLU A 50 16.74 0.25 -14.34
C GLU A 50 15.23 0.36 -14.31
N GLU A 51 14.57 -0.49 -13.52
CA GLU A 51 13.12 -0.54 -13.39
C GLU A 51 12.70 -0.76 -11.95
N ILE A 52 11.61 -0.10 -11.55
CA ILE A 52 11.05 -0.20 -10.20
C ILE A 52 9.64 -0.77 -10.30
N TYR A 53 9.43 -1.89 -9.62
CA TYR A 53 8.15 -2.56 -9.46
C TYR A 53 7.75 -2.57 -8.00
N ILE A 54 6.47 -2.39 -7.71
CA ILE A 54 5.96 -2.39 -6.33
C ILE A 54 4.89 -3.46 -6.19
N ILE A 55 5.00 -4.29 -5.15
CA ILE A 55 3.97 -5.24 -4.75
C ILE A 55 3.54 -4.89 -3.34
N GLY A 56 2.26 -4.60 -3.16
CA GLY A 56 1.71 -4.25 -1.85
C GLY A 56 0.39 -4.97 -1.54
N GLY A 57 0.17 -5.27 -0.27
CA GLY A 57 -1.08 -5.88 0.21
C GLY A 57 -1.79 -4.97 1.23
N SER A 58 -3.14 -5.01 1.23
CA SER A 58 -3.97 -4.27 2.17
C SER A 58 -3.62 -2.77 2.17
N PHE A 59 -3.22 -2.22 3.31
CA PHE A 59 -2.69 -0.86 3.43
C PHE A 59 -1.52 -0.59 2.45
N GLY A 60 -0.60 -1.56 2.31
CA GLY A 60 0.50 -1.50 1.34
C GLY A 60 0.01 -1.56 -0.11
N GLY A 61 -1.13 -2.19 -0.39
CA GLY A 61 -1.77 -2.20 -1.69
C GLY A 61 -2.28 -0.81 -2.10
N THR A 62 -2.84 -0.06 -1.14
CA THR A 62 -3.20 1.35 -1.32
C THR A 62 -1.98 2.20 -1.66
N ALA A 63 -0.88 2.00 -0.90
CA ALA A 63 0.37 2.71 -1.16
C ALA A 63 0.94 2.38 -2.55
N ALA A 64 0.91 1.10 -2.96
CA ALA A 64 1.35 0.67 -4.28
C ALA A 64 0.55 1.36 -5.40
N ILE A 65 -0.79 1.41 -5.31
CA ILE A 65 -1.63 2.11 -6.30
C ILE A 65 -1.21 3.58 -6.40
N LEU A 66 -1.11 4.28 -5.29
CA LEU A 66 -0.76 5.70 -5.29
C LEU A 66 0.69 5.95 -5.73
N SER A 67 1.61 5.01 -5.45
CA SER A 67 3.00 5.10 -5.92
C SER A 67 3.13 4.93 -7.43
N SER A 68 2.11 4.38 -8.13
CA SER A 68 2.13 4.31 -9.60
C SER A 68 2.08 5.67 -10.28
N LEU A 69 1.74 6.73 -9.53
CA LEU A 69 1.79 8.13 -9.98
C LEU A 69 3.24 8.65 -10.11
N ASP A 70 4.19 8.02 -9.41
CA ASP A 70 5.61 8.33 -9.61
C ASP A 70 6.04 7.78 -10.99
N PRO A 71 6.59 8.61 -11.89
CA PRO A 71 6.98 8.17 -13.23
C PRO A 71 8.08 7.10 -13.23
N ARG A 72 8.89 7.02 -12.18
CA ARG A 72 9.95 6.01 -12.01
C ARG A 72 9.39 4.62 -11.68
N VAL A 73 8.16 4.53 -11.15
CA VAL A 73 7.49 3.26 -10.93
C VAL A 73 6.92 2.75 -12.23
N ARG A 74 7.43 1.61 -12.71
CA ARG A 74 7.00 1.01 -13.97
C ARG A 74 5.64 0.35 -13.83
N LYS A 75 5.50 -0.57 -12.86
CA LYS A 75 4.23 -1.27 -12.61
C LYS A 75 4.07 -1.66 -11.14
N VAL A 76 2.82 -1.87 -10.75
CA VAL A 76 2.45 -2.24 -9.39
C VAL A 76 1.46 -3.40 -9.34
N ILE A 77 1.59 -4.23 -8.33
CA ILE A 77 0.60 -5.22 -7.92
C ILE A 77 -0.02 -4.76 -6.61
N ALA A 78 -1.34 -4.63 -6.57
CA ALA A 78 -2.07 -4.28 -5.36
C ALA A 78 -3.00 -5.45 -4.95
N ASN A 79 -2.73 -6.04 -3.81
CA ASN A 79 -3.50 -7.16 -3.26
C ASN A 79 -4.41 -6.68 -2.14
N CYS A 80 -5.71 -6.94 -2.25
CA CYS A 80 -6.73 -6.52 -1.28
C CYS A 80 -6.59 -5.05 -0.84
N PRO A 81 -6.42 -4.08 -1.78
CA PRO A 81 -6.17 -2.70 -1.41
C PRO A 81 -7.42 -2.03 -0.85
N VAL A 82 -7.24 -1.11 0.09
CA VAL A 82 -8.28 -0.11 0.38
C VAL A 82 -8.25 0.93 -0.72
N VAL A 83 -9.25 0.93 -1.59
CA VAL A 83 -9.33 1.86 -2.73
C VAL A 83 -10.08 3.14 -2.41
N ASP A 84 -10.88 3.12 -1.34
CA ASP A 84 -11.63 4.28 -0.85
C ASP A 84 -11.89 4.13 0.65
N TRP A 85 -11.26 4.97 1.46
CA TRP A 85 -11.46 4.98 2.91
C TRP A 85 -12.84 5.47 3.34
N SER A 86 -13.59 6.17 2.46
CA SER A 86 -14.92 6.69 2.76
C SER A 86 -16.01 5.61 2.77
N ILE A 87 -15.78 4.48 2.11
CA ILE A 87 -16.75 3.39 1.94
C ILE A 87 -16.40 2.11 2.71
N LEU A 88 -15.52 2.20 3.67
CA LEU A 88 -15.32 1.10 4.62
C LEU A 88 -16.62 0.80 5.39
N PRO A 89 -16.87 -0.46 5.80
CA PRO A 89 -18.00 -0.81 6.63
C PRO A 89 -18.14 0.12 7.85
N LYS A 90 -19.38 0.34 8.31
CA LYS A 90 -19.65 1.25 9.44
C LYS A 90 -18.85 0.88 10.69
N GLU A 91 -18.65 -0.41 10.91
CA GLU A 91 -17.85 -0.95 12.00
C GLU A 91 -16.39 -0.54 11.87
N GLN A 92 -15.79 -0.70 10.70
CA GLN A 92 -14.41 -0.28 10.42
C GLN A 92 -14.26 1.25 10.38
N LYS A 93 -15.30 1.99 9.96
CA LYS A 93 -15.31 3.47 10.09
C LYS A 93 -15.29 3.90 11.54
N LYS A 94 -16.03 3.20 12.43
CA LYS A 94 -15.96 3.45 13.86
C LYS A 94 -14.57 3.15 14.41
N GLU A 95 -13.95 2.06 13.97
CA GLU A 95 -12.57 1.71 14.37
C GLU A 95 -11.56 2.74 13.87
N THR A 96 -11.62 3.13 12.60
CA THR A 96 -10.66 4.08 12.00
C THR A 96 -10.87 5.52 12.45
N SER A 97 -12.10 5.92 12.82
CA SER A 97 -12.42 7.25 13.34
C SER A 97 -12.43 7.32 14.89
N ASN A 98 -12.29 6.19 15.56
CA ASN A 98 -12.38 6.11 17.01
C ASN A 98 -11.00 6.39 17.64
N PRO A 99 -10.86 7.39 18.54
CA PRO A 99 -9.63 7.58 19.32
C PRO A 99 -9.18 6.32 20.06
N SER A 100 -10.11 5.46 20.48
CA SER A 100 -9.78 4.17 21.12
C SER A 100 -9.03 3.20 20.20
N TYR A 101 -9.15 3.32 18.85
CA TYR A 101 -8.38 2.51 17.93
C TYR A 101 -6.90 2.89 17.92
N VAL A 102 -6.60 4.19 17.99
CA VAL A 102 -5.23 4.67 18.16
C VAL A 102 -4.64 4.20 19.49
N ALA A 103 -5.44 4.23 20.57
CA ALA A 103 -5.04 3.68 21.86
C ALA A 103 -4.78 2.18 21.76
N TYR A 104 -5.65 1.42 21.10
CA TYR A 104 -5.47 -0.02 20.85
C TYR A 104 -4.18 -0.30 20.06
N ILE A 105 -3.91 0.43 18.97
CA ILE A 105 -2.67 0.26 18.20
C ILE A 105 -1.43 0.54 19.07
N ARG A 106 -1.49 1.55 19.92
CA ARG A 106 -0.41 1.87 20.85
C ARG A 106 -0.22 0.77 21.91
N GLU A 107 -1.31 0.23 22.43
CA GLU A 107 -1.28 -0.85 23.42
C GLU A 107 -0.79 -2.16 22.80
N ALA A 108 -1.32 -2.53 21.63
CA ALA A 108 -0.99 -3.79 20.95
C ALA A 108 0.44 -3.82 20.38
N PHE A 109 0.93 -2.68 19.88
CA PHE A 109 2.21 -2.60 19.18
C PHE A 109 3.25 -1.73 19.89
N GLY A 110 2.89 -1.08 20.99
CA GLY A 110 3.80 -0.23 21.77
C GLY A 110 4.50 0.82 20.91
N ASN A 111 5.82 0.84 20.99
CA ASN A 111 6.67 1.72 20.18
C ASN A 111 6.83 1.25 18.72
N GLY A 112 6.21 0.14 18.32
CA GLY A 112 6.21 -0.37 16.97
C GLY A 112 5.55 0.59 15.96
N TYR A 113 4.64 1.46 16.43
CA TYR A 113 4.07 2.54 15.62
C TYR A 113 4.03 3.84 16.39
N ARG A 114 4.86 4.81 16.02
CA ARG A 114 4.84 6.17 16.58
C ARG A 114 3.70 6.98 15.95
N LEU A 115 2.48 6.64 16.32
CA LEU A 115 1.23 7.17 15.80
C LEU A 115 0.64 8.23 16.73
N SER A 116 0.08 9.30 16.15
CA SER A 116 -0.76 10.29 16.84
C SER A 116 -2.18 10.27 16.27
N GLU A 117 -3.17 10.68 17.08
CA GLU A 117 -4.56 10.84 16.64
C GLU A 117 -4.67 11.81 15.46
N LYS A 118 -3.91 12.92 15.51
CA LYS A 118 -3.83 13.89 14.41
C LYS A 118 -3.37 13.24 13.10
N ASN A 119 -2.37 12.37 13.15
CA ASN A 119 -1.89 11.68 11.96
C ASN A 119 -2.86 10.61 11.48
N TRP A 120 -3.47 9.88 12.41
CA TRP A 120 -4.49 8.87 12.08
C TRP A 120 -5.71 9.49 11.40
N ALA A 121 -6.19 10.63 11.90
CA ALA A 121 -7.33 11.36 11.35
C ALA A 121 -7.11 11.77 9.87
N LYS A 122 -5.88 11.85 9.39
CA LYS A 122 -5.59 12.14 7.97
C LYS A 122 -6.12 11.06 7.02
N LEU A 123 -6.30 9.81 7.48
CA LEU A 123 -6.93 8.77 6.66
C LEU A 123 -8.38 9.11 6.28
N SER A 124 -9.06 9.89 7.11
CA SER A 124 -10.41 10.41 6.80
C SER A 124 -10.39 11.61 5.84
N ASN A 125 -9.22 12.19 5.57
CA ASN A 125 -9.04 13.21 4.54
C ASN A 125 -8.90 12.53 3.18
N GLY A 126 -9.91 12.69 2.33
CA GLY A 126 -10.02 11.99 1.05
C GLY A 126 -8.81 12.12 0.12
N THR A 127 -8.04 13.21 0.20
CA THR A 127 -6.88 13.45 -0.68
C THR A 127 -5.56 12.92 -0.12
N PHE A 128 -5.49 12.58 1.17
CA PHE A 128 -4.22 12.23 1.81
C PHE A 128 -3.69 10.85 1.40
N PHE A 129 -4.54 9.83 1.41
CA PHE A 129 -4.15 8.44 1.13
C PHE A 129 -5.33 7.64 0.59
N ASN A 130 -5.97 8.13 -0.48
CA ASN A 130 -7.20 7.54 -1.03
C ASN A 130 -7.15 7.44 -2.56
N PRO A 131 -6.94 6.24 -3.13
CA PRO A 131 -6.89 6.03 -4.58
C PRO A 131 -8.11 6.55 -5.35
N ALA A 132 -9.31 6.48 -4.74
CA ALA A 132 -10.54 6.93 -5.39
C ALA A 132 -10.54 8.43 -5.74
N HIS A 133 -9.78 9.25 -5.00
CA HIS A 133 -9.63 10.67 -5.27
C HIS A 133 -8.61 10.99 -6.38
N HIS A 134 -7.80 10.01 -6.78
CA HIS A 134 -6.78 10.12 -7.81
C HIS A 134 -7.12 9.32 -9.08
N ILE A 135 -8.36 8.84 -9.21
CA ILE A 135 -8.76 7.89 -10.25
C ILE A 135 -8.44 8.36 -11.68
N HIS A 136 -8.51 9.67 -11.94
CA HIS A 136 -8.24 10.27 -13.25
C HIS A 136 -6.75 10.51 -13.51
N GLU A 137 -5.91 10.39 -12.48
CA GLU A 137 -4.46 10.54 -12.57
C GLU A 137 -3.78 9.17 -12.78
N LEU A 138 -4.47 8.07 -12.43
CA LEU A 138 -3.93 6.71 -12.51
C LEU A 138 -3.79 6.24 -13.96
N THR A 139 -2.68 5.60 -14.27
CA THR A 139 -2.46 4.91 -15.55
C THR A 139 -2.82 3.44 -15.37
N ALA A 140 -3.97 3.03 -15.90
CA ALA A 140 -4.54 1.70 -15.69
C ALA A 140 -3.58 0.55 -16.07
N SER A 141 -2.81 0.70 -17.15
CA SER A 141 -1.84 -0.29 -17.62
C SER A 141 -0.65 -0.51 -16.68
N LYS A 142 -0.44 0.38 -15.71
CA LYS A 142 0.60 0.23 -14.67
C LYS A 142 0.14 -0.62 -13.49
N ILE A 143 -1.15 -0.96 -13.36
CA ILE A 143 -1.71 -1.50 -12.12
C ILE A 143 -2.43 -2.82 -12.40
N LEU A 144 -2.09 -3.86 -11.64
CA LEU A 144 -2.84 -5.12 -11.56
C LEU A 144 -3.29 -5.34 -10.13
N MET A 145 -4.60 -5.52 -9.94
CA MET A 145 -5.18 -5.79 -8.62
C MET A 145 -5.62 -7.24 -8.46
N PHE A 146 -5.48 -7.75 -7.24
CA PHE A 146 -6.05 -9.02 -6.78
C PHE A 146 -6.98 -8.74 -5.60
N HIS A 147 -8.14 -9.42 -5.57
CA HIS A 147 -9.07 -9.33 -4.45
C HIS A 147 -9.93 -10.59 -4.34
N ALA A 148 -10.50 -10.87 -3.15
CA ALA A 148 -11.42 -11.98 -2.96
C ALA A 148 -12.82 -11.48 -2.57
N LYS A 149 -13.87 -12.17 -3.04
CA LYS A 149 -15.26 -11.78 -2.74
C LYS A 149 -15.67 -12.00 -1.29
N ASP A 150 -14.98 -12.88 -0.60
CA ASP A 150 -15.17 -13.22 0.81
C ASP A 150 -14.20 -12.51 1.75
N ASP A 151 -13.55 -11.42 1.29
CA ASP A 151 -12.72 -10.57 2.15
C ASP A 151 -13.58 -9.94 3.25
N PRO A 152 -13.31 -10.24 4.56
CA PRO A 152 -14.13 -9.75 5.65
C PRO A 152 -13.88 -8.27 6.00
N TYR A 153 -12.77 -7.71 5.52
CA TYR A 153 -12.33 -6.36 5.87
C TYR A 153 -12.65 -5.34 4.80
N ILE A 154 -12.44 -5.68 3.53
CA ILE A 154 -12.56 -4.74 2.41
C ILE A 154 -13.65 -5.23 1.46
N PRO A 155 -14.75 -4.49 1.33
CA PRO A 155 -15.87 -4.89 0.47
C PRO A 155 -15.44 -5.01 -0.99
N TRP A 156 -15.47 -6.21 -1.55
CA TRP A 156 -15.04 -6.48 -2.92
C TRP A 156 -15.76 -5.64 -3.98
N ARG A 157 -17.05 -5.29 -3.74
CA ARG A 157 -17.82 -4.43 -4.66
C ARG A 157 -17.24 -3.03 -4.78
N SER A 158 -16.60 -2.51 -3.73
CA SER A 158 -15.90 -1.22 -3.80
C SER A 158 -14.68 -1.29 -4.70
N VAL A 159 -13.91 -2.37 -4.57
CA VAL A 159 -12.70 -2.62 -5.38
C VAL A 159 -13.08 -2.87 -6.85
N GLU A 160 -14.12 -3.66 -7.10
CA GLU A 160 -14.64 -3.91 -8.45
C GLU A 160 -15.11 -2.61 -9.12
N ARG A 161 -15.89 -1.79 -8.42
CA ARG A 161 -16.36 -0.49 -8.92
C ARG A 161 -15.20 0.46 -9.22
N PHE A 162 -14.20 0.48 -8.35
CA PHE A 162 -12.99 1.26 -8.58
C PHE A 162 -12.24 0.78 -9.83
N ALA A 163 -12.06 -0.54 -9.99
CA ALA A 163 -11.42 -1.14 -11.15
C ALA A 163 -12.14 -0.78 -12.45
N LEU A 164 -13.49 -0.92 -12.47
CA LEU A 164 -14.32 -0.57 -13.63
C LEU A 164 -14.20 0.91 -14.00
N ARG A 165 -14.21 1.81 -13.03
CA ARG A 165 -14.12 3.25 -13.26
C ARG A 165 -12.73 3.71 -13.72
N SER A 166 -11.68 3.07 -13.22
CA SER A 166 -10.29 3.41 -13.54
C SER A 166 -9.74 2.66 -14.77
N GLY A 167 -10.43 1.61 -15.24
CA GLY A 167 -9.95 0.71 -16.28
C GLY A 167 -8.82 -0.22 -15.81
N ILE A 168 -8.52 -0.26 -14.51
CA ILE A 168 -7.48 -1.09 -13.92
C ILE A 168 -7.87 -2.57 -13.98
N GLN A 169 -6.93 -3.43 -14.36
CA GLN A 169 -7.13 -4.86 -14.39
C GLN A 169 -7.30 -5.43 -12.98
N LEU A 170 -8.43 -6.10 -12.72
CA LEU A 170 -8.75 -6.76 -11.45
C LEU A 170 -8.90 -8.27 -11.65
N LYS A 171 -8.14 -9.06 -10.90
CA LYS A 171 -8.39 -10.48 -10.72
C LYS A 171 -9.21 -10.69 -9.46
N LEU A 172 -10.50 -10.92 -9.63
CA LEU A 172 -11.44 -11.19 -8.54
C LEU A 172 -11.59 -12.69 -8.31
N LEU A 173 -11.26 -13.14 -7.10
CA LEU A 173 -11.34 -14.54 -6.68
C LEU A 173 -12.67 -14.78 -5.94
N ALA A 174 -13.27 -15.96 -6.13
CA ALA A 174 -14.51 -16.30 -5.45
C ALA A 174 -14.32 -16.43 -3.93
N ARG A 175 -13.18 -17.00 -3.52
CA ARG A 175 -12.80 -17.23 -2.11
C ARG A 175 -11.32 -16.96 -1.91
N GLY A 176 -10.95 -16.64 -0.65
CA GLY A 176 -9.57 -16.39 -0.26
C GLY A 176 -9.45 -15.51 0.99
N GLY A 177 -10.57 -14.95 1.45
CA GLY A 177 -10.57 -14.02 2.58
C GLY A 177 -9.72 -12.78 2.29
N HIS A 178 -9.09 -12.21 3.31
CA HIS A 178 -8.11 -11.15 3.15
C HIS A 178 -6.77 -11.74 2.72
N LEU A 179 -6.62 -11.92 1.40
CA LEU A 179 -5.51 -12.64 0.78
C LEU A 179 -4.13 -12.13 1.23
N SER A 180 -3.23 -13.04 1.60
CA SER A 180 -1.85 -12.66 1.85
C SER A 180 -1.12 -12.36 0.54
N THR A 181 -0.21 -11.40 0.58
CA THR A 181 0.61 -11.04 -0.59
C THR A 181 1.51 -12.20 -1.01
N ASP A 182 2.07 -12.96 -0.05
CA ASP A 182 2.88 -14.14 -0.31
C ASP A 182 2.09 -15.21 -1.09
N TYR A 183 0.84 -15.49 -0.68
CA TYR A 183 -0.03 -16.42 -1.41
C TYR A 183 -0.27 -15.98 -2.86
N ILE A 184 -0.56 -14.69 -3.08
CA ILE A 184 -0.81 -14.15 -4.41
C ILE A 184 0.45 -14.25 -5.28
N VAL A 185 1.60 -13.86 -4.75
CA VAL A 185 2.87 -13.92 -5.49
C VAL A 185 3.20 -15.36 -5.87
N ARG A 186 3.10 -16.31 -4.94
CA ARG A 186 3.40 -17.73 -5.25
C ARG A 186 2.43 -18.32 -6.26
N LYS A 187 1.14 -18.12 -6.06
CA LYS A 187 0.10 -18.75 -6.88
C LYS A 187 -0.02 -18.15 -8.27
N TYR A 188 0.16 -16.83 -8.40
CA TYR A 188 -0.08 -16.10 -9.64
C TYR A 188 1.20 -15.51 -10.24
N TRP A 189 2.37 -16.00 -9.83
CA TRP A 189 3.65 -15.51 -10.34
C TRP A 189 3.75 -15.49 -11.87
N PRO A 190 3.31 -16.50 -12.63
CA PRO A 190 3.35 -16.44 -14.08
C PRO A 190 2.51 -15.30 -14.68
N GLN A 191 1.39 -14.94 -14.05
CA GLN A 191 0.56 -13.81 -14.46
C GLN A 191 1.23 -12.48 -14.08
N ILE A 192 1.75 -12.38 -12.87
CA ILE A 192 2.46 -11.19 -12.36
C ILE A 192 3.69 -10.91 -13.21
N ARG A 193 4.49 -11.93 -13.50
CA ARG A 193 5.67 -11.81 -14.34
C ARG A 193 5.32 -11.30 -15.75
N ARG A 194 4.36 -11.91 -16.43
CA ARG A 194 3.88 -11.43 -17.72
C ARG A 194 3.39 -9.97 -17.68
N PHE A 195 2.73 -9.60 -16.59
CA PHE A 195 2.28 -8.23 -16.41
C PHE A 195 3.46 -7.26 -16.26
N PHE A 196 4.53 -7.64 -15.56
CA PHE A 196 5.73 -6.81 -15.41
C PHE A 196 6.51 -6.68 -16.71
N GLU A 197 6.56 -7.74 -17.52
CA GLU A 197 7.27 -7.78 -18.80
C GLU A 197 6.53 -7.07 -19.96
N ALA A 198 5.23 -6.80 -19.81
CA ALA A 198 4.42 -6.10 -20.82
C ALA A 198 4.60 -4.58 -20.75
#